data_50be0b9a446843e0a81fab8849c4a179
#
_entry.id   50be0b9a446843e0a81fab8849c4a179
#
_cell.length_a   1.000
_cell.length_b   1.000
_cell.length_c   1.000
_cell.angle_alpha   90.00
_cell.angle_beta   90.00
_cell.angle_gamma   90.00
#
_symmetry.space_group_name_H-M   'P 1'
#
loop_
_entity.id
_entity.type
_entity.pdbx_description
1 polymer ?
#
loop_
_entity_poly.entity_id
_entity_poly.type
_entity_poly.pdbx_seq_one_letter_code
_entity_poly.pdbx_strand_id
1 'polypeptide(L)'
;MSILKDKNLLITGILTDASLAFGVAQLALDEGANVIITGAGRGLRLTERTARKLSGDVDVLEFDVTDPAHVSNVRNALEEKWGHVDGALHAIGFMPEIGLGEDFLAASWDEISTGFDISAYSIKTIAETILPLMNNGG
;
A
#
# COMPACT_ATOMS: atom_id res chain seq x y z
N MET A 1 2.40 -11.53 24.44
CA MET A 1 3.41 -11.85 23.40
C MET A 1 2.92 -11.20 22.11
N SER A 2 3.69 -10.26 21.58
CA SER A 2 3.34 -9.62 20.30
C SER A 2 3.87 -10.47 19.14
N ILE A 3 3.00 -10.83 18.21
CA ILE A 3 3.36 -11.59 17.00
C ILE A 3 3.99 -10.71 15.91
N LEU A 4 3.86 -9.38 16.04
CA LEU A 4 4.37 -8.41 15.05
C LEU A 4 5.64 -7.68 15.52
N LYS A 5 6.12 -7.97 16.73
CA LYS A 5 7.33 -7.33 17.25
C LYS A 5 8.52 -7.51 16.30
N ASP A 6 9.16 -6.39 15.97
CA ASP A 6 10.33 -6.32 15.08
C ASP A 6 10.05 -6.78 13.63
N LYS A 7 8.77 -6.94 13.22
CA LYS A 7 8.39 -7.24 11.84
C LYS A 7 8.41 -5.99 10.97
N ASN A 8 8.89 -6.12 9.74
CA ASN A 8 8.96 -5.06 8.74
C ASN A 8 7.77 -5.17 7.77
N LEU A 9 6.83 -4.24 7.84
CA LEU A 9 5.56 -4.31 7.13
C LEU A 9 5.38 -3.12 6.17
N LEU A 10 5.10 -3.44 4.90
CA LEU A 10 4.66 -2.46 3.90
C LEU A 10 3.13 -2.40 3.91
N ILE A 11 2.55 -1.23 4.18
CA ILE A 11 1.10 -1.07 4.23
C ILE A 11 0.66 -0.07 3.16
N THR A 12 -0.20 -0.53 2.25
CA THR A 12 -0.77 0.30 1.17
C THR A 12 -2.21 0.69 1.46
N GLY A 13 -2.72 1.69 0.75
CA GLY A 13 -4.14 2.04 0.78
C GLY A 13 -4.58 2.94 1.93
N ILE A 14 -3.66 3.64 2.58
CA ILE A 14 -3.99 4.67 3.58
C ILE A 14 -4.16 6.01 2.89
N LEU A 15 -5.37 6.55 2.91
CA LEU A 15 -5.65 7.90 2.43
C LEU A 15 -6.00 8.82 3.60
N THR A 16 -6.89 8.38 4.48
CA THR A 16 -7.31 9.09 5.69
C THR A 16 -7.27 8.14 6.90
N ASP A 17 -7.47 8.69 8.10
CA ASP A 17 -7.61 7.90 9.33
C ASP A 17 -8.89 7.04 9.37
N ALA A 18 -9.83 7.25 8.44
CA ALA A 18 -10.96 6.36 8.22
C ALA A 18 -10.64 5.17 7.30
N SER A 19 -9.47 5.13 6.66
CA SER A 19 -9.03 3.99 5.85
C SER A 19 -8.85 2.74 6.73
N LEU A 20 -9.35 1.58 6.28
CA LEU A 20 -9.16 0.31 7.03
C LEU A 20 -7.67 0.03 7.28
N ALA A 21 -6.83 0.30 6.29
CA ALA A 21 -5.38 0.13 6.41
C ALA A 21 -4.75 1.02 7.49
N PHE A 22 -5.35 2.17 7.84
CA PHE A 22 -4.88 3.01 8.93
C PHE A 22 -4.97 2.28 10.28
N GLY A 23 -6.11 1.64 10.54
CA GLY A 23 -6.28 0.83 11.76
C GLY A 23 -5.30 -0.35 11.83
N VAL A 24 -5.01 -0.98 10.69
CA VAL A 24 -4.01 -2.05 10.61
C VAL A 24 -2.60 -1.51 10.89
N ALA A 25 -2.22 -0.37 10.30
CA ALA A 25 -0.93 0.27 10.54
C ALA A 25 -0.76 0.67 12.01
N GLN A 26 -1.80 1.28 12.62
CA GLN A 26 -1.78 1.67 14.01
C GLN A 26 -1.59 0.45 14.93
N LEU A 27 -2.37 -0.62 14.71
CA LEU A 27 -2.25 -1.84 15.50
C LEU A 27 -0.88 -2.50 15.32
N ALA A 28 -0.35 -2.52 14.10
CA ALA A 28 0.98 -3.09 13.84
C ALA A 28 2.08 -2.33 14.60
N LEU A 29 2.01 -0.99 14.62
CA LEU A 29 2.94 -0.14 15.39
C LEU A 29 2.81 -0.40 16.90
N ASP A 30 1.59 -0.48 17.42
CA ASP A 30 1.32 -0.74 18.84
C ASP A 30 1.82 -2.13 19.25
N GLU A 31 1.83 -3.09 18.34
CA GLU A 31 2.39 -4.43 18.50
C GLU A 31 3.91 -4.49 18.25
N GLY A 32 4.56 -3.36 17.99
CA GLY A 32 6.02 -3.25 17.87
C GLY A 32 6.59 -3.58 16.49
N ALA A 33 5.77 -3.52 15.44
CA ALA A 33 6.26 -3.63 14.07
C ALA A 33 6.92 -2.34 13.59
N ASN A 34 7.81 -2.46 12.63
CA ASN A 34 8.27 -1.37 11.79
C ASN A 34 7.31 -1.24 10.60
N VAL A 35 6.81 -0.05 10.32
CA VAL A 35 5.82 0.18 9.28
C VAL A 35 6.32 1.24 8.32
N ILE A 36 6.20 0.97 7.02
CA ILE A 36 6.25 1.96 5.94
C ILE A 36 4.88 1.94 5.26
N ILE A 37 4.33 3.11 4.99
CA ILE A 37 3.08 3.24 4.27
C ILE A 37 3.29 3.86 2.89
N THR A 38 2.34 3.67 2.00
CA THR A 38 2.43 4.20 0.63
C THR A 38 1.23 5.04 0.27
N GLY A 39 1.47 6.02 -0.60
CA GLY A 39 0.46 6.81 -1.26
C GLY A 39 0.81 7.01 -2.73
N ALA A 40 -0.14 7.46 -3.53
CA ALA A 40 0.07 7.69 -4.95
C ALA A 40 -0.61 8.97 -5.44
N GLY A 41 0.01 9.61 -6.44
CA GLY A 41 -0.55 10.72 -7.18
C GLY A 41 -1.11 11.84 -6.30
N ARG A 42 -2.35 12.25 -6.55
CA ARG A 42 -3.01 13.32 -5.79
C ARG A 42 -3.24 12.98 -4.32
N GLY A 43 -3.33 11.69 -3.99
CA GLY A 43 -3.53 11.18 -2.63
C GLY A 43 -2.28 11.25 -1.76
N LEU A 44 -1.09 11.32 -2.33
CA LEU A 44 0.17 11.23 -1.60
C LEU A 44 0.26 12.24 -0.45
N ARG A 45 -0.05 13.51 -0.70
CA ARG A 45 -0.03 14.57 0.34
C ARG A 45 -1.01 14.31 1.47
N LEU A 46 -2.15 13.68 1.16
CA LEU A 46 -3.14 13.33 2.17
C LEU A 46 -2.64 12.16 3.01
N THR A 47 -2.02 11.16 2.38
CA THR A 47 -1.35 10.05 3.07
C THR A 47 -0.24 10.55 3.99
N GLU A 48 0.63 11.46 3.54
CA GLU A 48 1.68 12.08 4.35
C GLU A 48 1.13 12.82 5.57
N ARG A 49 0.01 13.54 5.41
CA ARG A 49 -0.67 14.20 6.51
C ARG A 49 -1.26 13.18 7.50
N THR A 50 -1.85 12.13 6.97
CA THR A 50 -2.47 11.05 7.76
C THR A 50 -1.43 10.24 8.52
N ALA A 51 -0.23 10.02 7.96
CA ALA A 51 0.89 9.36 8.61
C ALA A 51 1.26 10.00 9.97
N ARG A 52 1.15 11.33 10.06
CA ARG A 52 1.44 12.07 11.31
C ARG A 52 0.47 11.78 12.46
N LYS A 53 -0.64 11.09 12.18
CA LYS A 53 -1.61 10.67 13.20
C LYS A 53 -1.31 9.27 13.75
N LEU A 54 -0.43 8.51 13.10
CA LEU A 54 0.02 7.21 13.57
C LEU A 54 0.97 7.38 14.75
N SER A 55 1.02 6.38 15.62
CA SER A 55 2.00 6.33 16.71
C SER A 55 3.38 6.01 16.13
N GLY A 56 4.32 6.93 16.26
CA GLY A 56 5.69 6.76 15.79
C GLY A 56 6.03 7.53 14.53
N ASP A 57 7.27 7.39 14.10
CA ASP A 57 7.81 8.02 12.88
C ASP A 57 7.67 7.03 11.72
N VAL A 58 6.67 7.26 10.89
CA VAL A 58 6.31 6.36 9.78
C VAL A 58 6.67 7.02 8.47
N ASP A 59 7.55 6.38 7.69
CA ASP A 59 7.89 6.83 6.36
C ASP A 59 6.73 6.61 5.38
N VAL A 60 6.58 7.55 4.47
CA VAL A 60 5.64 7.48 3.36
C VAL A 60 6.41 7.40 2.05
N LEU A 61 6.18 6.35 1.27
CA LEU A 61 6.75 6.21 -0.06
C LEU A 61 5.68 6.46 -1.12
N GLU A 62 6.07 7.09 -2.23
CA GLU A 62 5.20 7.16 -3.39
C GLU A 62 5.19 5.82 -4.11
N PHE A 63 4.00 5.24 -4.29
CA PHE A 63 3.80 3.97 -4.95
C PHE A 63 2.54 3.96 -5.80
N ASP A 64 2.66 4.41 -7.04
CA ASP A 64 1.68 4.12 -8.08
C ASP A 64 1.96 2.72 -8.61
N VAL A 65 1.04 1.79 -8.38
CA VAL A 65 1.18 0.38 -8.76
C VAL A 65 1.14 0.15 -10.27
N THR A 66 0.77 1.18 -11.03
CA THR A 66 0.78 1.16 -12.51
C THR A 66 2.09 1.70 -13.09
N ASP A 67 2.98 2.26 -12.28
CA ASP A 67 4.26 2.82 -12.72
C ASP A 67 5.43 1.87 -12.38
N PRO A 68 6.07 1.24 -13.37
CA PRO A 68 7.21 0.36 -13.13
C PRO A 68 8.40 1.01 -12.42
N ALA A 69 8.58 2.34 -12.57
CA ALA A 69 9.65 3.06 -11.88
C ALA A 69 9.40 3.09 -10.37
N HIS A 70 8.15 3.22 -9.94
CA HIS A 70 7.81 3.18 -8.52
C HIS A 70 8.07 1.82 -7.89
N VAL A 71 7.87 0.71 -8.62
CA VAL A 71 8.23 -0.65 -8.15
C VAL A 71 9.69 -0.72 -7.75
N SER A 72 10.59 -0.23 -8.62
CA SER A 72 12.03 -0.24 -8.36
C SER A 72 12.41 0.69 -7.21
N ASN A 73 11.83 1.90 -7.17
CA ASN A 73 12.10 2.89 -6.13
C ASN A 73 11.68 2.41 -4.75
N VAL A 74 10.48 1.83 -4.64
CA VAL A 74 9.97 1.29 -3.37
C VAL A 74 10.81 0.11 -2.91
N ARG A 75 11.16 -0.83 -3.81
CA ARG A 75 12.03 -1.96 -3.47
C ARG A 75 13.37 -1.49 -2.92
N ASN A 76 14.02 -0.56 -3.61
CA ASN A 76 15.33 -0.02 -3.20
C ASN A 76 15.23 0.67 -1.82
N ALA A 77 14.16 1.45 -1.58
CA ALA A 77 13.96 2.11 -0.29
C ALA A 77 13.74 1.12 0.85
N LEU A 78 12.98 0.04 0.61
CA LEU A 78 12.77 -1.03 1.59
C LEU A 78 14.07 -1.79 1.89
N GLU A 79 14.84 -2.10 0.84
CA GLU A 79 16.14 -2.77 0.97
C GLU A 79 17.14 -1.91 1.77
N GLU A 80 17.24 -0.64 1.43
CA GLU A 80 18.14 0.30 2.13
C GLU A 80 17.76 0.48 3.60
N LYS A 81 16.45 0.59 3.88
CA LYS A 81 15.99 0.84 5.26
C LYS A 81 16.00 -0.39 6.15
N TRP A 82 15.59 -1.54 5.63
CA TRP A 82 15.36 -2.74 6.42
C TRP A 82 16.17 -3.96 5.97
N GLY A 83 16.56 -4.03 4.70
CA GLY A 83 17.22 -5.20 4.12
C GLY A 83 16.30 -6.38 3.87
N HIS A 84 15.15 -6.46 4.57
CA HIS A 84 14.14 -7.51 4.35
C HIS A 84 12.74 -6.98 4.70
N VAL A 85 11.71 -7.66 4.19
CA VAL A 85 10.29 -7.39 4.45
C VAL A 85 9.63 -8.68 4.94
N ASP A 86 8.85 -8.59 6.01
CA ASP A 86 8.12 -9.72 6.57
C ASP A 86 6.71 -9.87 6.00
N GLY A 87 6.12 -8.79 5.50
CA GLY A 87 4.79 -8.83 4.91
C GLY A 87 4.35 -7.51 4.29
N ALA A 88 3.28 -7.57 3.50
CA ALA A 88 2.62 -6.39 2.97
C ALA A 88 1.11 -6.51 3.05
N LEU A 89 0.45 -5.37 3.28
CA LEU A 89 -1.00 -5.24 3.17
C LEU A 89 -1.35 -4.59 1.83
N HIS A 90 -2.10 -5.31 1.00
CA HIS A 90 -2.75 -4.75 -0.18
C HIS A 90 -4.14 -4.24 0.22
N ALA A 91 -4.30 -2.93 0.32
CA ALA A 91 -5.58 -2.27 0.61
C ALA A 91 -5.87 -1.13 -0.40
N ILE A 92 -5.36 -1.28 -1.61
CA ILE A 92 -5.56 -0.33 -2.71
C ILE A 92 -6.88 -0.64 -3.40
N GLY A 93 -7.67 0.38 -3.67
CA GLY A 93 -8.88 0.29 -4.45
C GLY A 93 -9.10 1.55 -5.26
N PHE A 94 -9.50 1.36 -6.50
CA PHE A 94 -9.89 2.42 -7.41
C PHE A 94 -10.94 1.89 -8.39
N MET A 95 -11.91 2.72 -8.73
CA MET A 95 -12.82 2.47 -9.84
C MET A 95 -13.16 3.81 -10.50
N PRO A 96 -13.11 3.91 -11.84
CA PRO A 96 -13.61 5.08 -12.55
C PRO A 96 -15.08 5.34 -12.22
N GLU A 97 -15.47 6.61 -12.23
CA GLU A 97 -16.83 7.05 -11.84
C GLU A 97 -17.94 6.31 -12.58
N ILE A 98 -17.74 6.05 -13.89
CA ILE A 98 -18.70 5.30 -14.69
C ILE A 98 -18.96 3.89 -14.17
N GLY A 99 -17.98 3.27 -13.52
CA GLY A 99 -18.11 1.95 -12.92
C GLY A 99 -18.83 1.93 -11.57
N LEU A 100 -19.13 3.10 -10.98
CA LEU A 100 -19.76 3.26 -9.68
C LEU A 100 -21.15 3.90 -9.74
N GLY A 101 -21.50 4.50 -10.88
CA GLY A 101 -22.73 5.27 -11.04
C GLY A 101 -23.91 4.44 -11.54
N GLU A 102 -25.02 5.13 -11.81
CA GLU A 102 -26.24 4.54 -12.36
C GLU A 102 -26.04 3.94 -13.76
N ASP A 103 -25.04 4.44 -14.50
CA ASP A 103 -24.70 4.03 -15.85
C ASP A 103 -23.68 2.88 -15.92
N PHE A 104 -23.40 2.19 -14.81
CA PHE A 104 -22.34 1.19 -14.78
C PHE A 104 -22.54 0.06 -15.82
N LEU A 105 -23.78 -0.25 -16.20
CA LEU A 105 -24.09 -1.24 -17.25
C LEU A 105 -23.68 -0.75 -18.66
N ALA A 106 -23.52 0.55 -18.86
CA ALA A 106 -23.04 1.13 -20.10
C ALA A 106 -21.51 1.21 -20.17
N ALA A 107 -20.82 1.01 -19.04
CA ALA A 107 -19.37 1.08 -18.97
C ALA A 107 -18.72 -0.01 -19.82
N SER A 108 -17.83 0.40 -20.74
CA SER A 108 -17.03 -0.53 -21.53
C SER A 108 -15.89 -1.12 -20.71
N TRP A 109 -15.32 -2.21 -21.20
CA TRP A 109 -14.11 -2.79 -20.58
C TRP A 109 -12.95 -1.78 -20.55
N ASP A 110 -12.74 -1.03 -21.61
CA ASP A 110 -11.65 -0.04 -21.68
C ASP A 110 -11.79 1.03 -20.60
N GLU A 111 -13.02 1.42 -20.25
CA GLU A 111 -13.29 2.40 -19.20
C GLU A 111 -13.06 1.84 -17.79
N ILE A 112 -13.43 0.60 -17.53
CA ILE A 112 -13.37 0.02 -16.19
C ILE A 112 -12.11 -0.81 -15.93
N SER A 113 -11.36 -1.19 -16.96
CA SER A 113 -10.17 -2.05 -16.85
C SER A 113 -9.12 -1.49 -15.88
N THR A 114 -8.94 -0.16 -15.86
CA THR A 114 -8.05 0.50 -14.90
C THR A 114 -8.45 0.23 -13.44
N GLY A 115 -9.76 0.13 -13.18
CA GLY A 115 -10.26 -0.23 -11.86
C GLY A 115 -9.82 -1.63 -11.43
N PHE A 116 -9.88 -2.61 -12.34
CA PHE A 116 -9.40 -3.97 -12.08
C PHE A 116 -7.88 -4.03 -11.95
N ASP A 117 -7.15 -3.29 -12.78
CA ASP A 117 -5.69 -3.22 -12.74
C ASP A 117 -5.23 -2.70 -11.37
N ILE A 118 -5.76 -1.56 -10.93
CA ILE A 118 -5.36 -0.94 -9.66
C ILE A 118 -5.91 -1.71 -8.45
N SER A 119 -7.15 -2.21 -8.50
CA SER A 119 -7.79 -2.79 -7.31
C SER A 119 -7.48 -4.27 -7.09
N ALA A 120 -7.22 -5.02 -8.15
CA ALA A 120 -7.02 -6.48 -8.08
C ALA A 120 -5.66 -6.91 -8.61
N TYR A 121 -5.33 -6.59 -9.86
CA TYR A 121 -4.10 -7.07 -10.48
C TYR A 121 -2.84 -6.50 -9.80
N SER A 122 -2.91 -5.35 -9.20
CA SER A 122 -1.80 -4.72 -8.46
C SER A 122 -1.29 -5.54 -7.28
N ILE A 123 -2.01 -6.57 -6.82
CA ILE A 123 -1.45 -7.54 -5.86
C ILE A 123 -0.19 -8.21 -6.41
N LYS A 124 -0.18 -8.49 -7.72
CA LYS A 124 1.01 -9.02 -8.42
C LYS A 124 2.15 -7.99 -8.38
N THR A 125 1.87 -6.71 -8.62
CA THR A 125 2.88 -5.65 -8.57
C THR A 125 3.48 -5.51 -7.17
N ILE A 126 2.66 -5.56 -6.11
CA ILE A 126 3.15 -5.54 -4.73
C ILE A 126 4.01 -6.78 -4.46
N ALA A 127 3.56 -7.97 -4.87
CA ALA A 127 4.33 -9.19 -4.70
C ALA A 127 5.69 -9.11 -5.41
N GLU A 128 5.74 -8.64 -6.66
CA GLU A 128 7.00 -8.42 -7.39
C GLU A 128 7.94 -7.45 -6.68
N THR A 129 7.37 -6.45 -5.98
CA THR A 129 8.16 -5.47 -5.24
C THR A 129 8.85 -6.10 -4.03
N ILE A 130 8.12 -6.90 -3.24
CA ILE A 130 8.58 -7.37 -1.93
C ILE A 130 9.18 -8.77 -1.92
N LEU A 131 8.76 -9.68 -2.81
CA LEU A 131 9.25 -11.07 -2.80
C LEU A 131 10.78 -11.20 -2.82
N PRO A 132 11.54 -10.37 -3.57
CA PRO A 132 13.00 -10.42 -3.53
C PRO A 132 13.61 -10.09 -2.17
N LEU A 133 12.85 -9.41 -1.29
CA LEU A 133 13.27 -8.99 0.04
C LEU A 133 12.67 -9.86 1.15
N MET A 134 11.80 -10.82 0.83
CA MET A 134 11.19 -11.69 1.82
C MET A 134 12.11 -12.86 2.17
N ASN A 135 12.22 -13.14 3.46
CA ASN A 135 12.90 -14.32 3.97
C ASN A 135 11.95 -15.53 3.97
N ASN A 136 12.52 -16.75 4.15
CA ASN A 136 11.70 -17.96 4.31
C ASN A 136 10.80 -17.81 5.54
N GLY A 137 9.50 -17.85 5.33
CA GLY A 137 8.49 -17.68 6.39
C GLY A 137 8.03 -16.24 6.64
N GLY A 138 8.48 -15.32 5.79
CA GLY A 138 7.97 -13.94 5.75
C GLY A 138 6.72 -13.85 4.90
#